data_3a0dda0ddd2f7f57480ff30ab43059f5
#
_entry.id   3a0dda0ddd2f7f57480ff30ab43059f5
#
_cell.length_a   1.000
_cell.length_b   1.000
_cell.length_c   1.000
_cell.angle_alpha   90.00
_cell.angle_beta   90.00
_cell.angle_gamma   90.00
#
_symmetry.space_group_name_H-M   'P 1'
#
loop_
_entity.id
_entity.type
_entity.pdbx_description
1 polymer ?
#
loop_
_entity_poly.entity_id
_entity_poly.type
_entity_poly.pdbx_seq_one_letter_code
_entity_poly.pdbx_strand_id
1 'polypeptide(L)'
;GLNPTVNKSTIEEDLKRRDFTINSIAFEVSTRKIYDLYGGISDIKSKRLNLLHSNSISDDPSRLIRCAKYASRLDFNISNNSLKQSQETVRQWPWKSLETYQKMIFPPALGIRIRMEIAEIHKNDNLKNVISIIHQWEVISILNKNIKVDKRFLRGLNWIKKLNGNYMLYLLKDSEDLGTACRRFLVNNSEKKNIRRLFKYKKDI
;
A
#
# COMPACT_ATOMS: atom_id res chain seq x y z
N GLY A 1 -10.30 9.02 15.75
CA GLY A 1 -9.90 7.62 15.93
C GLY A 1 -9.84 7.28 17.39
N LEU A 2 -10.33 6.11 17.78
CA LEU A 2 -10.19 5.61 19.14
C LEU A 2 -8.70 5.44 19.45
N ASN A 3 -8.28 5.84 20.66
CA ASN A 3 -6.93 5.56 21.14
C ASN A 3 -6.69 4.06 21.13
N PRO A 4 -5.50 3.58 20.73
CA PRO A 4 -5.20 2.16 20.74
C PRO A 4 -5.29 1.63 22.17
N THR A 5 -6.01 0.52 22.36
CA THR A 5 -6.04 -0.18 23.64
C THR A 5 -4.74 -0.96 23.77
N VAL A 6 -3.98 -0.70 24.85
CA VAL A 6 -2.73 -1.40 25.15
C VAL A 6 -3.03 -2.49 26.16
N ASN A 7 -2.80 -3.74 25.77
CA ASN A 7 -2.92 -4.91 26.63
C ASN A 7 -1.52 -5.50 26.90
N LYS A 8 -1.34 -6.11 28.07
CA LYS A 8 -0.14 -6.92 28.33
C LYS A 8 -0.13 -8.09 27.36
N SER A 9 1.00 -8.34 26.73
CA SER A 9 1.19 -9.41 25.75
C SER A 9 2.59 -10.00 25.89
N THR A 10 2.79 -11.22 25.42
CA THR A 10 4.11 -11.83 25.35
C THR A 10 4.86 -11.33 24.11
N ILE A 11 6.17 -11.53 24.08
CA ILE A 11 6.98 -11.19 22.91
C ILE A 11 6.55 -11.98 21.68
N GLU A 12 6.17 -13.25 21.86
CA GLU A 12 5.69 -14.12 20.80
C GLU A 12 4.40 -13.59 20.18
N GLU A 13 3.45 -13.13 21.00
CA GLU A 13 2.20 -12.55 20.54
C GLU A 13 2.43 -11.24 19.79
N ASP A 14 3.35 -10.38 20.25
CA ASP A 14 3.69 -9.15 19.55
C ASP A 14 4.34 -9.44 18.20
N LEU A 15 5.28 -10.37 18.13
CA LEU A 15 5.93 -10.75 16.89
C LEU A 15 4.94 -11.38 15.91
N LYS A 16 3.98 -12.18 16.39
CA LYS A 16 2.97 -12.85 15.58
C LYS A 16 2.06 -11.87 14.82
N ARG A 17 1.71 -10.71 15.36
CA ARG A 17 0.79 -9.74 14.75
C ARG A 17 1.45 -8.82 13.71
N ARG A 18 2.74 -8.94 13.46
CA ARG A 18 3.48 -8.11 12.53
C ARG A 18 3.18 -8.45 11.07
N ASP A 19 3.66 -7.64 10.15
CA ASP A 19 3.34 -7.76 8.73
C ASP A 19 4.25 -8.73 7.97
N PHE A 20 5.56 -8.68 8.25
CA PHE A 20 6.58 -9.44 7.53
C PHE A 20 7.50 -10.18 8.52
N THR A 21 8.05 -11.31 8.06
CA THR A 21 9.04 -12.08 8.83
C THR A 21 10.24 -11.22 9.23
N ILE A 22 10.75 -10.38 8.32
CA ILE A 22 11.87 -9.48 8.57
C ILE A 22 11.59 -8.41 9.64
N ASN A 23 10.32 -8.11 9.90
CA ASN A 23 9.88 -7.18 10.94
C ASN A 23 9.50 -7.90 12.24
N SER A 24 9.54 -9.24 12.26
CA SER A 24 9.19 -10.10 13.40
C SER A 24 10.42 -10.66 14.11
N ILE A 25 11.48 -9.87 14.16
CA ILE A 25 12.70 -10.17 14.91
C ILE A 25 12.74 -9.22 16.09
N ALA A 26 13.04 -9.74 17.28
CA ALA A 26 13.26 -8.93 18.47
C ALA A 26 14.62 -9.26 19.12
N PHE A 27 15.20 -8.27 19.76
CA PHE A 27 16.44 -8.40 20.52
C PHE A 27 16.20 -7.98 21.96
N GLU A 28 16.44 -8.88 22.90
CA GLU A 28 16.36 -8.61 24.31
C GLU A 28 17.71 -8.09 24.81
N VAL A 29 17.74 -6.83 25.23
CA VAL A 29 18.99 -6.16 25.60
C VAL A 29 19.62 -6.74 26.85
N SER A 30 18.84 -7.14 27.86
CA SER A 30 19.28 -7.66 29.13
C SER A 30 20.00 -9.00 29.01
N THR A 31 19.45 -9.92 28.24
CA THR A 31 19.97 -11.28 28.05
C THR A 31 20.77 -11.45 26.76
N ARG A 32 20.81 -10.43 25.91
CA ARG A 32 21.38 -10.45 24.55
C ARG A 32 20.78 -11.55 23.65
N LYS A 33 19.56 -11.96 23.93
CA LYS A 33 18.84 -13.01 23.18
C LYS A 33 18.13 -12.42 21.97
N ILE A 34 18.23 -13.13 20.84
CA ILE A 34 17.47 -12.82 19.64
C ILE A 34 16.26 -13.75 19.58
N TYR A 35 15.09 -13.17 19.31
CA TYR A 35 13.85 -13.88 19.04
C TYR A 35 13.55 -13.75 17.54
N ASP A 36 13.67 -14.84 16.80
CA ASP A 36 13.35 -14.95 15.37
C ASP A 36 12.48 -16.19 15.15
N LEU A 37 11.22 -16.10 15.54
CA LEU A 37 10.28 -17.21 15.51
C LEU A 37 9.79 -17.56 14.11
N TYR A 38 9.98 -16.65 13.15
CA TYR A 38 9.41 -16.75 11.80
C TYR A 38 10.46 -16.75 10.68
N GLY A 39 11.73 -16.89 11.04
CA GLY A 39 12.82 -17.00 10.07
C GLY A 39 13.20 -15.70 9.38
N GLY A 40 12.93 -14.55 10.01
CA GLY A 40 13.22 -13.23 9.44
C GLY A 40 14.69 -13.00 9.14
N ILE A 41 15.62 -13.53 9.95
CA ILE A 41 17.07 -13.44 9.69
C ILE A 41 17.44 -14.17 8.40
N SER A 42 16.85 -15.35 8.16
CA SER A 42 17.06 -16.11 6.92
C SER A 42 16.53 -15.33 5.72
N ASP A 43 15.36 -14.71 5.85
CA ASP A 43 14.76 -13.90 4.80
C ASP A 43 15.57 -12.64 4.49
N ILE A 44 16.15 -11.99 5.51
CA ILE A 44 17.08 -10.87 5.31
C ILE A 44 18.31 -11.32 4.52
N LYS A 45 18.92 -12.44 4.89
CA LYS A 45 20.11 -12.99 4.19
C LYS A 45 19.81 -13.35 2.72
N SER A 46 18.61 -13.86 2.46
CA SER A 46 18.18 -14.24 1.10
C SER A 46 17.50 -13.09 0.34
N LYS A 47 17.48 -11.87 0.89
CA LYS A 47 16.81 -10.69 0.32
C LYS A 47 15.35 -10.95 -0.05
N ARG A 48 14.60 -11.58 0.85
CA ARG A 48 13.24 -12.03 0.61
C ARG A 48 12.24 -11.33 1.52
N LEU A 49 11.09 -11.00 0.98
CA LEU A 49 9.93 -10.48 1.73
C LEU A 49 8.86 -11.56 1.82
N ASN A 50 8.61 -12.04 3.01
CA ASN A 50 7.54 -12.97 3.33
C ASN A 50 6.48 -12.30 4.19
N LEU A 51 5.22 -12.43 3.80
CA LEU A 51 4.08 -12.10 4.66
C LEU A 51 4.01 -13.10 5.81
N LEU A 52 3.72 -12.60 7.00
CA LEU A 52 3.72 -13.44 8.20
C LEU A 52 2.51 -14.37 8.28
N HIS A 53 1.36 -13.96 7.69
CA HIS A 53 0.09 -14.69 7.76
C HIS A 53 -0.57 -14.79 6.39
N SER A 54 -1.35 -15.87 6.20
CA SER A 54 -2.16 -16.09 5.01
C SER A 54 -3.20 -14.98 4.76
N ASN A 55 -3.74 -14.37 5.82
CA ASN A 55 -4.73 -13.29 5.73
C ASN A 55 -4.13 -11.89 5.81
N SER A 56 -2.80 -11.77 5.73
CA SER A 56 -2.09 -10.52 6.00
C SER A 56 -2.59 -9.34 5.17
N ILE A 57 -2.84 -9.55 3.88
CA ILE A 57 -3.32 -8.50 2.97
C ILE A 57 -4.82 -8.26 3.10
N SER A 58 -5.63 -9.29 3.36
CA SER A 58 -7.07 -9.13 3.58
C SER A 58 -7.37 -8.36 4.86
N ASP A 59 -6.59 -8.59 5.92
CA ASP A 59 -6.74 -7.89 7.20
C ASP A 59 -6.29 -6.42 7.11
N ASP A 60 -5.20 -6.16 6.38
CA ASP A 60 -4.69 -4.81 6.15
C ASP A 60 -4.02 -4.68 4.77
N PRO A 61 -4.75 -4.23 3.74
CA PRO A 61 -4.19 -4.10 2.39
C PRO A 61 -3.09 -3.06 2.26
N SER A 62 -2.93 -2.15 3.22
CA SER A 62 -1.79 -1.23 3.24
C SER A 62 -0.45 -1.97 3.39
N ARG A 63 -0.46 -3.19 3.91
CA ARG A 63 0.73 -4.06 3.99
C ARG A 63 1.31 -4.39 2.61
N LEU A 64 0.47 -4.46 1.57
CA LEU A 64 0.96 -4.65 0.20
C LEU A 64 1.76 -3.44 -0.30
N ILE A 65 1.29 -2.23 0.02
CA ILE A 65 2.01 -0.99 -0.29
C ILE A 65 3.34 -0.94 0.49
N ARG A 66 3.32 -1.33 1.77
CA ARG A 66 4.52 -1.44 2.61
C ARG A 66 5.49 -2.49 2.07
N CYS A 67 4.99 -3.63 1.57
CA CYS A 67 5.82 -4.65 0.93
C CYS A 67 6.59 -4.07 -0.26
N ALA A 68 5.90 -3.37 -1.16
CA ALA A 68 6.52 -2.72 -2.31
C ALA A 68 7.51 -1.60 -1.90
N LYS A 69 7.23 -0.87 -0.81
CA LYS A 69 8.16 0.09 -0.22
C LYS A 69 9.45 -0.59 0.23
N TYR A 70 9.35 -1.70 0.97
CA TYR A 70 10.53 -2.45 1.41
C TYR A 70 11.28 -3.08 0.24
N ALA A 71 10.58 -3.64 -0.75
CA ALA A 71 11.21 -4.16 -1.97
C ALA A 71 12.03 -3.07 -2.68
N SER A 72 11.47 -1.87 -2.82
CA SER A 72 12.15 -0.73 -3.43
C SER A 72 13.34 -0.21 -2.60
N ARG A 73 13.22 -0.19 -1.26
CA ARG A 73 14.20 0.39 -0.36
C ARG A 73 15.39 -0.53 -0.10
N LEU A 74 15.12 -1.82 0.05
CA LEU A 74 16.09 -2.83 0.46
C LEU A 74 16.65 -3.65 -0.71
N ASP A 75 16.10 -3.46 -1.91
CA ASP A 75 16.38 -4.33 -3.07
C ASP A 75 16.08 -5.81 -2.75
N PHE A 76 14.91 -6.05 -2.15
CA PHE A 76 14.43 -7.38 -1.79
C PHE A 76 13.29 -7.81 -2.73
N ASN A 77 13.16 -9.13 -2.92
CA ASN A 77 12.10 -9.72 -3.73
C ASN A 77 10.98 -10.27 -2.84
N ILE A 78 9.73 -10.07 -3.25
CA ILE A 78 8.61 -10.76 -2.62
C ILE A 78 8.69 -12.26 -2.92
N SER A 79 8.41 -13.12 -1.94
CA SER A 79 8.35 -14.56 -2.17
C SER A 79 7.16 -14.94 -3.06
N ASN A 80 7.30 -16.02 -3.82
CA ASN A 80 6.25 -16.51 -4.72
C ASN A 80 4.93 -16.76 -3.99
N ASN A 81 5.00 -17.33 -2.79
CA ASN A 81 3.81 -17.57 -1.97
C ASN A 81 3.13 -16.27 -1.54
N SER A 82 3.88 -15.30 -1.04
CA SER A 82 3.36 -13.99 -0.64
C SER A 82 2.83 -13.20 -1.82
N LEU A 83 3.46 -13.32 -2.99
CA LEU A 83 2.98 -12.69 -4.23
C LEU A 83 1.64 -13.28 -4.67
N LYS A 84 1.55 -14.60 -4.74
CA LYS A 84 0.31 -15.30 -5.10
C LYS A 84 -0.83 -14.93 -4.17
N GLN A 85 -0.60 -14.95 -2.86
CA GLN A 85 -1.57 -14.51 -1.85
C GLN A 85 -2.03 -13.07 -2.08
N SER A 86 -1.09 -12.16 -2.36
CA SER A 86 -1.39 -10.76 -2.62
C SER A 86 -2.26 -10.59 -3.87
N GLN A 87 -1.92 -11.29 -4.96
CA GLN A 87 -2.68 -11.27 -6.21
C GLN A 87 -4.11 -11.82 -6.02
N GLU A 88 -4.26 -12.95 -5.32
CA GLU A 88 -5.57 -13.54 -5.04
C GLU A 88 -6.44 -12.60 -4.21
N THR A 89 -5.87 -12.02 -3.14
CA THR A 89 -6.59 -11.05 -2.30
C THR A 89 -7.03 -9.83 -3.11
N VAL A 90 -6.13 -9.25 -3.93
CA VAL A 90 -6.44 -8.06 -4.72
C VAL A 90 -7.45 -8.35 -5.84
N ARG A 91 -7.48 -9.56 -6.40
CA ARG A 91 -8.52 -9.97 -7.37
C ARG A 91 -9.91 -9.97 -6.74
N GLN A 92 -10.02 -10.37 -5.47
CA GLN A 92 -11.27 -10.40 -4.70
C GLN A 92 -11.54 -9.07 -3.98
N TRP A 93 -10.64 -8.09 -4.14
CA TRP A 93 -10.70 -6.85 -3.37
C TRP A 93 -11.97 -6.07 -3.69
N PRO A 94 -12.62 -5.54 -2.65
CA PRO A 94 -13.96 -4.95 -2.74
C PRO A 94 -14.09 -3.75 -3.67
N TRP A 95 -13.00 -3.12 -4.09
CA TRP A 95 -13.08 -2.05 -5.09
C TRP A 95 -13.65 -2.52 -6.45
N LYS A 96 -13.57 -3.83 -6.73
CA LYS A 96 -14.17 -4.41 -7.95
C LYS A 96 -15.66 -4.63 -7.84
N SER A 97 -16.19 -4.81 -6.63
CA SER A 97 -17.58 -5.23 -6.38
C SER A 97 -18.53 -4.08 -6.07
N LEU A 98 -18.10 -2.82 -6.20
CA LEU A 98 -18.96 -1.66 -5.95
C LEU A 98 -20.16 -1.54 -6.89
N GLU A 99 -20.12 -2.19 -8.05
CA GLU A 99 -21.28 -2.30 -8.94
C GLU A 99 -22.35 -3.26 -8.41
N THR A 100 -21.97 -4.22 -7.57
CA THR A 100 -22.88 -5.27 -7.07
C THR A 100 -23.26 -5.11 -5.60
N TYR A 101 -22.48 -4.38 -4.79
CA TYR A 101 -22.68 -4.26 -3.33
C TYR A 101 -22.94 -2.83 -2.90
N GLN A 102 -24.10 -2.28 -3.24
CA GLN A 102 -24.55 -0.97 -2.74
C GLN A 102 -24.66 -0.87 -1.20
N LYS A 103 -24.40 -1.94 -0.45
CA LYS A 103 -24.53 -2.01 1.02
C LYS A 103 -23.26 -2.37 1.80
N MET A 104 -22.14 -2.74 1.17
CA MET A 104 -20.91 -2.96 1.92
C MET A 104 -20.17 -1.65 2.15
N ILE A 105 -20.35 -1.09 3.33
CA ILE A 105 -19.54 0.04 3.81
C ILE A 105 -18.15 -0.53 4.12
N PHE A 106 -17.18 -0.26 3.22
CA PHE A 106 -15.78 -0.56 3.54
C PHE A 106 -15.36 0.22 4.76
N PRO A 107 -14.62 -0.39 5.70
CA PRO A 107 -14.05 0.38 6.78
C PRO A 107 -13.23 1.53 6.19
N PRO A 108 -13.61 2.80 6.43
CA PRO A 108 -12.86 3.95 5.89
C PRO A 108 -11.39 3.91 6.28
N ALA A 109 -11.09 3.23 7.39
CA ALA A 109 -9.74 3.01 7.91
C ALA A 109 -8.79 2.36 6.89
N LEU A 110 -9.27 1.46 6.02
CA LEU A 110 -8.40 0.76 5.07
C LEU A 110 -7.90 1.69 3.95
N GLY A 111 -8.79 2.50 3.39
CA GLY A 111 -8.40 3.50 2.39
C GLY A 111 -7.47 4.57 2.97
N ILE A 112 -7.73 4.99 4.23
CA ILE A 112 -6.86 5.93 4.95
C ILE A 112 -5.45 5.36 5.11
N ARG A 113 -5.32 4.09 5.54
CA ARG A 113 -4.01 3.45 5.73
C ARG A 113 -3.22 3.37 4.43
N ILE A 114 -3.86 2.96 3.33
CA ILE A 114 -3.23 2.96 2.00
C ILE A 114 -2.75 4.37 1.65
N ARG A 115 -3.61 5.40 1.83
CA ARG A 115 -3.23 6.79 1.57
C ARG A 115 -2.05 7.24 2.42
N MET A 116 -2.01 6.90 3.70
CA MET A 116 -0.91 7.24 4.61
C MET A 116 0.42 6.61 4.16
N GLU A 117 0.41 5.34 3.77
CA GLU A 117 1.61 4.68 3.26
C GLU A 117 2.10 5.33 1.95
N ILE A 118 1.19 5.63 1.02
CA ILE A 118 1.55 6.34 -0.22
C ILE A 118 2.09 7.74 0.07
N ALA A 119 1.52 8.45 1.06
CA ALA A 119 2.00 9.77 1.47
C ALA A 119 3.44 9.71 2.01
N GLU A 120 3.71 8.72 2.86
CA GLU A 120 5.04 8.50 3.41
C GLU A 120 6.05 8.17 2.32
N ILE A 121 5.69 7.27 1.39
CA ILE A 121 6.53 6.91 0.24
C ILE A 121 6.79 8.13 -0.65
N HIS A 122 5.77 8.94 -0.92
CA HIS A 122 5.93 10.16 -1.72
C HIS A 122 6.92 11.14 -1.10
N LYS A 123 6.91 11.27 0.22
CA LYS A 123 7.78 12.16 0.98
C LYS A 123 9.22 11.63 1.10
N ASN A 124 9.36 10.36 1.48
CA ASN A 124 10.62 9.81 1.99
C ASN A 124 11.30 8.83 1.03
N ASP A 125 10.59 8.33 0.03
CA ASP A 125 11.06 7.26 -0.86
C ASP A 125 10.89 7.63 -2.34
N ASN A 126 11.08 6.63 -3.20
CA ASN A 126 10.86 6.74 -4.64
C ASN A 126 9.50 6.16 -5.03
N LEU A 127 8.44 6.98 -5.01
CA LEU A 127 7.08 6.57 -5.36
C LEU A 127 7.01 5.93 -6.76
N LYS A 128 7.79 6.42 -7.73
CA LYS A 128 7.86 5.85 -9.07
C LYS A 128 8.27 4.36 -9.04
N ASN A 129 9.34 4.03 -8.30
CA ASN A 129 9.80 2.65 -8.17
C ASN A 129 8.76 1.77 -7.47
N VAL A 130 8.17 2.25 -6.37
CA VAL A 130 7.13 1.51 -5.65
C VAL A 130 5.93 1.23 -6.56
N ILE A 131 5.45 2.20 -7.33
CA ILE A 131 4.34 2.00 -8.27
C ILE A 131 4.73 1.02 -9.39
N SER A 132 5.97 1.07 -9.89
CA SER A 132 6.46 0.11 -10.87
C SER A 132 6.46 -1.33 -10.31
N ILE A 133 6.88 -1.51 -9.06
CA ILE A 133 6.88 -2.80 -8.37
C ILE A 133 5.44 -3.32 -8.20
N ILE A 134 4.52 -2.49 -7.71
CA ILE A 134 3.10 -2.85 -7.55
C ILE A 134 2.47 -3.24 -8.90
N HIS A 135 2.88 -2.58 -9.98
CA HIS A 135 2.44 -2.92 -11.33
C HIS A 135 3.02 -4.25 -11.81
N GLN A 136 4.33 -4.48 -11.63
CA GLN A 136 5.00 -5.75 -11.96
C GLN A 136 4.40 -6.94 -11.19
N TRP A 137 3.93 -6.71 -9.97
CA TRP A 137 3.24 -7.72 -9.15
C TRP A 137 1.77 -7.94 -9.56
N GLU A 138 1.27 -7.20 -10.56
CA GLU A 138 -0.13 -7.27 -11.04
C GLU A 138 -1.18 -6.93 -9.97
N VAL A 139 -0.80 -6.09 -9.00
CA VAL A 139 -1.69 -5.70 -7.86
C VAL A 139 -2.03 -4.21 -7.86
N ILE A 140 -1.79 -3.50 -8.95
CA ILE A 140 -2.04 -2.05 -9.05
C ILE A 140 -3.52 -1.68 -8.83
N SER A 141 -4.43 -2.61 -9.06
CA SER A 141 -5.87 -2.41 -8.87
C SER A 141 -6.27 -2.14 -7.41
N ILE A 142 -5.37 -2.38 -6.44
CA ILE A 142 -5.58 -1.95 -5.05
C ILE A 142 -5.70 -0.43 -4.93
N LEU A 143 -5.06 0.32 -5.83
CA LEU A 143 -5.16 1.78 -5.91
C LEU A 143 -6.28 2.19 -6.86
N ASN A 144 -6.17 1.76 -8.11
CA ASN A 144 -7.13 2.07 -9.17
C ASN A 144 -6.92 1.08 -10.33
N LYS A 145 -7.98 0.36 -10.71
CA LYS A 145 -7.94 -0.63 -11.80
C LYS A 145 -7.57 -0.06 -13.17
N ASN A 146 -7.79 1.25 -13.38
CA ASN A 146 -7.61 1.93 -14.66
C ASN A 146 -6.22 2.59 -14.81
N ILE A 147 -5.32 2.44 -13.82
CA ILE A 147 -3.96 2.96 -13.96
C ILE A 147 -3.22 2.21 -15.05
N LYS A 148 -2.79 2.93 -16.07
CA LYS A 148 -1.85 2.44 -17.09
C LYS A 148 -0.45 2.91 -16.74
N VAL A 149 0.40 1.98 -16.26
CA VAL A 149 1.77 2.31 -15.85
C VAL A 149 2.69 2.25 -17.07
N ASP A 150 2.76 3.35 -17.79
CA ASP A 150 3.67 3.56 -18.92
C ASP A 150 4.77 4.60 -18.60
N LYS A 151 5.67 4.83 -19.56
CA LYS A 151 6.76 5.82 -19.41
C LYS A 151 6.22 7.23 -19.16
N ARG A 152 5.07 7.62 -19.74
CA ARG A 152 4.44 8.92 -19.55
C ARG A 152 3.90 9.05 -18.13
N PHE A 153 3.19 8.02 -17.65
CA PHE A 153 2.67 7.96 -16.29
C PHE A 153 3.80 8.08 -15.25
N LEU A 154 4.87 7.28 -15.40
CA LEU A 154 6.01 7.29 -14.49
C LEU A 154 6.79 8.62 -14.49
N ARG A 155 6.89 9.28 -15.65
CA ARG A 155 7.44 10.66 -15.72
C ARG A 155 6.56 11.66 -14.99
N GLY A 156 5.24 11.51 -15.11
CA GLY A 156 4.27 12.35 -14.42
C GLY A 156 4.40 12.27 -12.89
N LEU A 157 4.63 11.08 -12.32
CA LEU A 157 4.90 10.94 -10.88
C LEU A 157 6.13 11.74 -10.41
N ASN A 158 7.19 11.76 -11.21
CA ASN A 158 8.39 12.57 -10.91
C ASN A 158 8.08 14.07 -10.95
N TRP A 159 7.28 14.52 -11.92
CA TRP A 159 6.86 15.91 -12.00
C TRP A 159 5.96 16.32 -10.83
N ILE A 160 5.02 15.47 -10.45
CA ILE A 160 4.19 15.70 -9.27
C ILE A 160 5.06 15.92 -8.01
N LYS A 161 6.10 15.11 -7.82
CA LYS A 161 7.05 15.29 -6.70
C LYS A 161 7.79 16.63 -6.79
N LYS A 162 8.34 16.97 -7.96
CA LYS A 162 9.09 18.21 -8.17
C LYS A 162 8.25 19.46 -7.98
N LEU A 163 6.99 19.42 -8.40
CA LEU A 163 6.05 20.55 -8.31
C LEU A 163 5.24 20.56 -7.00
N ASN A 164 5.57 19.69 -6.06
CA ASN A 164 4.82 19.52 -4.81
C ASN A 164 3.31 19.32 -5.03
N GLY A 165 2.98 18.63 -6.13
CA GLY A 165 1.60 18.38 -6.56
C GLY A 165 0.94 17.24 -5.77
N ASN A 166 -0.38 17.11 -5.91
CA ASN A 166 -1.13 16.07 -5.22
C ASN A 166 -1.01 14.72 -5.93
N TYR A 167 -0.19 13.82 -5.37
CA TYR A 167 0.06 12.47 -5.89
C TYR A 167 -1.21 11.59 -5.90
N MET A 168 -2.09 11.71 -4.89
CA MET A 168 -3.32 10.91 -4.85
C MET A 168 -4.24 11.25 -6.01
N LEU A 169 -4.34 12.54 -6.35
CA LEU A 169 -5.12 12.97 -7.50
C LEU A 169 -4.58 12.38 -8.79
N TYR A 170 -3.26 12.33 -8.91
CA TYR A 170 -2.62 11.76 -10.08
C TYR A 170 -2.86 10.25 -10.19
N LEU A 171 -2.79 9.52 -9.07
CA LEU A 171 -3.09 8.09 -9.02
C LEU A 171 -4.56 7.78 -9.33
N LEU A 172 -5.47 8.68 -8.98
CA LEU A 172 -6.92 8.48 -9.15
C LEU A 172 -7.49 9.13 -10.41
N LYS A 173 -6.70 9.87 -11.18
CA LYS A 173 -7.16 10.68 -12.32
C LYS A 173 -7.94 9.91 -13.40
N ASP A 174 -7.64 8.63 -13.60
CA ASP A 174 -8.25 7.78 -14.61
C ASP A 174 -9.32 6.83 -14.00
N SER A 175 -9.81 7.11 -12.77
CA SER A 175 -10.91 6.36 -12.17
C SER A 175 -12.21 6.61 -12.89
N GLU A 176 -13.00 5.56 -13.13
CA GLU A 176 -14.34 5.66 -13.75
C GLU A 176 -15.27 6.57 -12.94
N ASP A 177 -15.32 6.35 -11.63
CA ASP A 177 -16.00 7.24 -10.69
C ASP A 177 -14.95 7.86 -9.73
N LEU A 178 -14.48 9.04 -10.11
CA LEU A 178 -13.54 9.81 -9.31
C LEU A 178 -14.11 10.21 -7.95
N GLY A 179 -15.42 10.44 -7.87
CA GLY A 179 -16.08 10.81 -6.60
C GLY A 179 -15.97 9.68 -5.58
N THR A 180 -16.29 8.47 -6.00
CA THR A 180 -16.16 7.26 -5.16
C THR A 180 -14.71 6.95 -4.83
N ALA A 181 -13.78 7.03 -5.81
CA ALA A 181 -12.36 6.85 -5.56
C ALA A 181 -11.83 7.85 -4.51
N CYS A 182 -12.20 9.12 -4.61
CA CYS A 182 -11.85 10.13 -3.63
C CYS A 182 -12.43 9.86 -2.24
N ARG A 183 -13.65 9.34 -2.13
CA ARG A 183 -14.24 8.95 -0.83
C ARG A 183 -13.47 7.80 -0.19
N ARG A 184 -13.07 6.78 -0.96
CA ARG A 184 -12.28 5.63 -0.47
C ARG A 184 -11.00 6.05 0.24
N PHE A 185 -10.30 7.01 -0.35
CA PHE A 185 -9.01 7.49 0.16
C PHE A 185 -9.14 8.79 0.96
N LEU A 186 -10.35 9.21 1.33
CA LEU A 186 -10.64 10.44 2.06
C LEU A 186 -9.91 11.68 1.46
N VAL A 187 -9.94 11.80 0.15
CA VAL A 187 -9.45 13.01 -0.52
C VAL A 187 -10.41 14.16 -0.19
N ASN A 188 -9.88 15.24 0.38
CA ASN A 188 -10.70 16.35 0.84
C ASN A 188 -11.28 17.20 -0.31
N ASN A 189 -12.22 18.08 0.00
CA ASN A 189 -12.90 18.89 -1.01
C ASN A 189 -12.00 19.92 -1.70
N SER A 190 -10.99 20.46 -1.00
CA SER A 190 -10.02 21.36 -1.62
C SER A 190 -9.13 20.63 -2.63
N GLU A 191 -8.70 19.43 -2.30
CA GLU A 191 -7.99 18.55 -3.21
C GLU A 191 -8.86 18.20 -4.43
N LYS A 192 -10.17 17.91 -4.25
CA LYS A 192 -11.11 17.62 -5.35
C LYS A 192 -11.32 18.79 -6.31
N LYS A 193 -11.34 20.02 -5.81
CA LYS A 193 -11.43 21.22 -6.69
C LYS A 193 -10.25 21.30 -7.66
N ASN A 194 -9.04 20.98 -7.20
CA ASN A 194 -7.85 20.96 -8.04
C ASN A 194 -7.91 19.90 -9.14
N ILE A 195 -8.54 18.72 -8.88
CA ILE A 195 -8.76 17.69 -9.91
C ILE A 195 -9.68 18.23 -11.00
N ARG A 196 -10.82 18.81 -10.64
CA ARG A 196 -11.80 19.31 -11.61
C ARG A 196 -11.18 20.37 -12.53
N ARG A 197 -10.27 21.19 -12.01
CA ARG A 197 -9.50 22.15 -12.82
C ARG A 197 -8.58 21.45 -13.81
N LEU A 198 -7.81 20.44 -13.37
CA LEU A 198 -6.92 19.66 -14.25
C LEU A 198 -7.69 18.95 -15.37
N PHE A 199 -8.88 18.40 -15.09
CA PHE A 199 -9.72 17.77 -16.12
C PHE A 199 -10.34 18.77 -17.09
N LYS A 200 -10.63 20.00 -16.65
CA LYS A 200 -11.12 21.06 -17.54
C LYS A 200 -10.08 21.44 -18.59
N TYR A 201 -8.82 21.56 -18.19
CA TYR A 201 -7.70 21.84 -19.12
C TYR A 201 -7.35 20.65 -20.05
N LYS A 202 -7.76 19.42 -19.72
CA LYS A 202 -7.50 18.23 -20.56
C LYS A 202 -8.45 18.13 -21.77
N LYS A 203 -9.56 18.88 -21.79
CA LYS A 203 -10.48 18.95 -22.92
C LYS A 203 -10.03 19.97 -23.98
N ASP A 204 -9.05 20.82 -23.64
CA ASP A 204 -8.57 21.91 -24.49
C ASP A 204 -7.17 21.60 -25.09
N ILE A 205 -6.66 20.36 -24.96
CA ILE A 205 -5.43 19.82 -25.57
C ILE A 205 -5.78 18.54 -26.36
#